data_7a7d44d34a74bd92f5289cb2c33ae3ca
#
_entry.id   7a7d44d34a74bd92f5289cb2c33ae3ca
#
_cell.length_a   1.000
_cell.length_b   1.000
_cell.length_c   1.000
_cell.angle_alpha   90.00
_cell.angle_beta   90.00
_cell.angle_gamma   90.00
#
_symmetry.space_group_name_H-M   'P 1'
#
loop_
_entity.id
_entity.type
_entity.pdbx_description
1 polymer ?
#
loop_
_entity_poly.entity_id
_entity_poly.type
_entity_poly.pdbx_seq_one_letter_code
_entity_poly.pdbx_strand_id
1 'polypeptide(L)'
;MQDTIKVLAKILTNILTALYEPFGFSLLLSFLAMFFYLYAYEPTAAGKGWKNAIVTWYQKFKESVFFRKLFLLTFVTSMILFRTLLNRNLWMNPLSDVMGGWGIWETVNGEQKLTTECIENIIMMLPFTSMVIWTFQEKVGSSCKKILWYSGKIAFIFSISIEMLQLLLRLGTFQLSDIFYNTVGGALGSLMYYAAMKARKHQ
;
A
#
# COMPACT_ATOMS: atom_id res chain seq x y z
N MET A 1 25.23 -3.41 -21.49
CA MET A 1 25.54 -3.64 -20.05
C MET A 1 25.51 -2.34 -19.22
N GLN A 2 26.18 -1.26 -19.63
CA GLN A 2 26.13 0.03 -18.91
C GLN A 2 24.71 0.64 -18.82
N ASP A 3 23.92 0.54 -19.88
CA ASP A 3 22.53 1.07 -19.89
C ASP A 3 21.58 0.25 -19.00
N THR A 4 21.77 -1.08 -18.96
CA THR A 4 20.99 -1.95 -18.06
C THR A 4 21.25 -1.62 -16.59
N ILE A 5 22.51 -1.34 -16.22
CA ILE A 5 22.90 -0.95 -14.85
C ILE A 5 22.27 0.40 -14.47
N LYS A 6 22.28 1.38 -15.39
CA LYS A 6 21.65 2.69 -15.17
C LYS A 6 20.14 2.57 -14.97
N VAL A 7 19.47 1.72 -15.75
CA VAL A 7 18.04 1.44 -15.62
C VAL A 7 17.74 0.83 -14.25
N LEU A 8 18.48 -0.21 -13.85
CA LEU A 8 18.32 -0.85 -12.55
C LEU A 8 18.58 0.12 -11.39
N ALA A 9 19.65 0.92 -11.49
CA ALA A 9 19.96 1.94 -10.47
C ALA A 9 18.82 2.97 -10.34
N LYS A 10 18.25 3.43 -11.46
CA LYS A 10 17.12 4.37 -11.44
C LYS A 10 15.89 3.74 -10.80
N ILE A 11 15.53 2.51 -11.17
CA ILE A 11 14.41 1.77 -10.56
C ILE A 11 14.61 1.65 -9.05
N LEU A 12 15.80 1.21 -8.62
CA LEU A 12 16.11 1.04 -7.20
C LEU A 12 16.04 2.37 -6.42
N THR A 13 16.62 3.43 -6.97
CA THR A 13 16.56 4.77 -6.36
C THR A 13 15.12 5.24 -6.20
N ASN A 14 14.30 5.11 -7.25
CA ASN A 14 12.90 5.54 -7.18
C ASN A 14 12.10 4.74 -6.15
N ILE A 15 12.31 3.42 -6.06
CA ILE A 15 11.67 2.57 -5.04
C ILE A 15 12.09 3.00 -3.63
N LEU A 16 13.40 3.21 -3.41
CA LEU A 16 13.89 3.64 -2.10
C LEU A 16 13.36 5.01 -1.71
N THR A 17 13.32 5.97 -2.63
CA THR A 17 12.72 7.29 -2.41
C THR A 17 11.23 7.17 -2.08
N ALA A 18 10.50 6.35 -2.84
CA ALA A 18 9.09 6.09 -2.62
C ALA A 18 8.77 5.51 -1.23
N LEU A 19 9.69 4.74 -0.66
CA LEU A 19 9.56 4.19 0.69
C LEU A 19 10.00 5.19 1.77
N TYR A 20 11.05 5.98 1.50
CA TYR A 20 11.64 6.89 2.47
C TYR A 20 10.76 8.12 2.75
N GLU A 21 10.26 8.76 1.70
CA GLU A 21 9.49 10.01 1.84
C GLU A 21 8.26 9.89 2.76
N PRO A 22 7.38 8.87 2.62
CA PRO A 22 6.20 8.74 3.46
C PRO A 22 6.46 8.12 4.83
N PHE A 23 7.67 7.57 5.08
CA PHE A 23 7.93 6.69 6.21
C PHE A 23 7.60 7.33 7.57
N GLY A 24 8.17 8.49 7.85
CA GLY A 24 7.99 9.18 9.15
C GLY A 24 6.54 9.58 9.40
N PHE A 25 5.89 10.16 8.40
CA PHE A 25 4.48 10.55 8.47
C PHE A 25 3.56 9.34 8.67
N SER A 26 3.81 8.26 7.91
CA SER A 26 3.01 7.04 7.97
C SER A 26 3.16 6.33 9.30
N LEU A 27 4.36 6.36 9.89
CA LEU A 27 4.60 5.82 11.22
C LEU A 27 3.78 6.58 12.28
N LEU A 28 3.83 7.93 12.26
CA LEU A 28 3.05 8.77 13.16
C LEU A 28 1.54 8.53 12.99
N LEU A 29 1.06 8.51 11.75
CA LEU A 29 -0.36 8.29 11.46
C LEU A 29 -0.82 6.90 11.93
N SER A 30 0.03 5.88 11.83
CA SER A 30 -0.27 4.53 12.31
C SER A 30 -0.39 4.49 13.84
N PHE A 31 0.48 5.18 14.55
CA PHE A 31 0.34 5.32 16.01
C PHE A 31 -0.98 5.98 16.37
N LEU A 32 -1.32 7.08 15.73
CA LEU A 32 -2.59 7.80 15.97
C LEU A 32 -3.82 6.93 15.65
N ALA A 33 -3.81 6.25 14.50
CA ALA A 33 -4.91 5.37 14.10
C ALA A 33 -5.13 4.23 15.10
N MET A 34 -4.05 3.68 15.68
CA MET A 34 -4.17 2.63 16.70
C MET A 34 -4.68 3.17 18.03
N PHE A 35 -4.42 4.43 18.39
CA PHE A 35 -5.11 5.07 19.51
C PHE A 35 -6.61 5.19 19.25
N PHE A 36 -7.03 5.66 18.07
CA PHE A 36 -8.44 5.69 17.69
C PHE A 36 -9.10 4.31 17.76
N TYR A 37 -8.40 3.28 17.27
CA TYR A 37 -8.87 1.90 17.36
C TYR A 37 -9.14 1.48 18.80
N LEU A 38 -8.20 1.74 19.73
CA LEU A 38 -8.36 1.41 21.16
C LEU A 38 -9.56 2.13 21.77
N TYR A 39 -9.73 3.42 21.49
CA TYR A 39 -10.85 4.20 22.06
C TYR A 39 -12.20 3.85 21.44
N ALA A 40 -12.25 3.51 20.16
CA ALA A 40 -13.49 3.20 19.47
C ALA A 40 -14.00 1.77 19.69
N TYR A 41 -13.09 0.79 19.73
CA TYR A 41 -13.45 -0.63 19.74
C TYR A 41 -13.09 -1.35 21.05
N GLU A 42 -12.17 -0.80 21.85
CA GLU A 42 -11.77 -1.36 23.15
C GLU A 42 -11.73 -0.27 24.24
N PRO A 43 -12.80 0.50 24.45
CA PRO A 43 -12.80 1.67 25.35
C PRO A 43 -12.51 1.32 26.83
N THR A 44 -12.78 0.09 27.24
CA THR A 44 -12.52 -0.39 28.61
C THR A 44 -11.03 -0.67 28.89
N ALA A 45 -10.23 -0.83 27.82
CA ALA A 45 -8.80 -1.07 27.94
C ALA A 45 -8.00 0.23 28.16
N ALA A 46 -8.55 1.38 27.79
CA ALA A 46 -7.92 2.67 27.95
C ALA A 46 -8.28 3.26 29.33
N GLY A 47 -7.36 3.22 30.28
CA GLY A 47 -7.51 3.95 31.56
C GLY A 47 -7.61 5.47 31.32
N LYS A 48 -8.07 6.22 32.34
CA LYS A 48 -8.18 7.69 32.26
C LYS A 48 -6.79 8.35 32.19
N GLY A 49 -6.64 9.30 31.26
CA GLY A 49 -5.44 10.14 31.13
C GLY A 49 -4.44 9.63 30.07
N TRP A 50 -3.65 10.56 29.51
CA TRP A 50 -2.73 10.30 28.40
C TRP A 50 -1.62 9.30 28.71
N LYS A 51 -1.11 9.30 29.96
CA LYS A 51 -0.08 8.32 30.40
C LYS A 51 -0.62 6.89 30.36
N ASN A 52 -1.84 6.68 30.84
CA ASN A 52 -2.51 5.39 30.80
C ASN A 52 -2.82 4.96 29.35
N ALA A 53 -3.16 5.90 28.49
CA ALA A 53 -3.35 5.61 27.06
C ALA A 53 -2.08 5.06 26.40
N ILE A 54 -0.91 5.67 26.66
CA ILE A 54 0.38 5.20 26.13
C ILE A 54 0.72 3.81 26.70
N VAL A 55 0.55 3.60 28.00
CA VAL A 55 0.82 2.31 28.64
C VAL A 55 -0.09 1.23 28.06
N THR A 56 -1.39 1.52 27.92
CA THR A 56 -2.37 0.58 27.32
C THR A 56 -2.00 0.26 25.87
N TRP A 57 -1.62 1.27 25.07
CA TRP A 57 -1.16 1.06 23.70
C TRP A 57 0.04 0.09 23.66
N TYR A 58 1.04 0.35 24.50
CA TYR A 58 2.26 -0.49 24.56
C TYR A 58 1.94 -1.92 25.00
N GLN A 59 1.10 -2.09 26.01
CA GLN A 59 0.65 -3.41 26.48
C GLN A 59 -0.09 -4.17 25.37
N LYS A 60 -1.05 -3.52 24.69
CA LYS A 60 -1.77 -4.13 23.56
C LYS A 60 -0.85 -4.50 22.41
N PHE A 61 0.13 -3.65 22.10
CA PHE A 61 1.13 -3.96 21.08
C PHE A 61 1.97 -5.18 21.44
N LYS A 62 2.33 -5.34 22.72
CA LYS A 62 3.11 -6.48 23.22
C LYS A 62 2.27 -7.77 23.25
N GLU A 63 1.02 -7.71 23.69
CA GLU A 63 0.20 -8.87 23.99
C GLU A 63 -0.62 -9.36 22.79
N SER A 64 -1.16 -8.43 21.96
CA SER A 64 -2.08 -8.76 20.88
C SER A 64 -1.37 -8.88 19.52
N VAL A 65 -1.35 -10.09 18.97
CA VAL A 65 -0.85 -10.33 17.61
C VAL A 65 -1.71 -9.59 16.57
N PHE A 66 -3.03 -9.55 16.78
CA PHE A 66 -3.94 -8.84 15.88
C PHE A 66 -3.65 -7.33 15.87
N PHE A 67 -3.41 -6.73 17.03
CA PHE A 67 -3.08 -5.31 17.14
C PHE A 67 -1.78 -4.96 16.38
N ARG A 68 -0.74 -5.81 16.48
CA ARG A 68 0.49 -5.64 15.69
C ARG A 68 0.26 -5.75 14.18
N LYS A 69 -0.54 -6.72 13.75
CA LYS A 69 -0.91 -6.89 12.33
C LYS A 69 -1.66 -5.65 11.82
N LEU A 70 -2.60 -5.16 12.60
CA LEU A 70 -3.40 -3.98 12.26
C LEU A 70 -2.52 -2.72 12.20
N PHE A 71 -1.57 -2.56 13.13
CA PHE A 71 -0.59 -1.47 13.09
C PHE A 71 0.22 -1.49 11.79
N LEU A 72 0.77 -2.65 11.42
CA LEU A 72 1.54 -2.79 10.18
C LEU A 72 0.69 -2.56 8.93
N LEU A 73 -0.55 -3.05 8.92
CA LEU A 73 -1.49 -2.78 7.84
C LEU A 73 -1.79 -1.28 7.69
N THR A 74 -2.05 -0.60 8.82
CA THR A 74 -2.30 0.84 8.84
C THR A 74 -1.07 1.61 8.37
N PHE A 75 0.13 1.18 8.76
CA PHE A 75 1.39 1.78 8.32
C PHE A 75 1.56 1.69 6.80
N VAL A 76 1.41 0.50 6.23
CA VAL A 76 1.52 0.31 4.78
C VAL A 76 0.43 1.08 4.03
N THR A 77 -0.81 1.06 4.53
CA THR A 77 -1.92 1.84 3.94
C THR A 77 -1.61 3.34 3.96
N SER A 78 -1.09 3.85 5.08
CA SER A 78 -0.71 5.26 5.22
C SER A 78 0.42 5.65 4.27
N MET A 79 1.41 4.78 4.04
CA MET A 79 2.47 5.00 3.05
C MET A 79 1.90 5.16 1.64
N ILE A 80 0.96 4.29 1.25
CA ILE A 80 0.30 4.36 -0.05
C ILE A 80 -0.49 5.67 -0.18
N LEU A 81 -1.34 5.98 0.80
CA LEU A 81 -2.18 7.19 0.77
C LEU A 81 -1.34 8.47 0.79
N PHE A 82 -0.23 8.51 1.55
CA PHE A 82 0.69 9.64 1.51
C PHE A 82 1.24 9.87 0.10
N ARG A 83 1.78 8.81 -0.51
CA ARG A 83 2.39 8.89 -1.82
C ARG A 83 1.38 9.25 -2.92
N THR A 84 0.18 8.69 -2.84
CA THR A 84 -0.84 8.84 -3.91
C THR A 84 -1.70 10.08 -3.76
N LEU A 85 -1.91 10.58 -2.54
CA LEU A 85 -2.79 11.72 -2.28
C LEU A 85 -2.07 12.95 -1.72
N LEU A 86 -1.15 12.78 -0.76
CA LEU A 86 -0.54 13.91 -0.08
C LEU A 86 0.72 14.43 -0.78
N ASN A 87 1.48 13.57 -1.45
CA ASN A 87 2.68 13.96 -2.20
C ASN A 87 2.35 14.16 -3.70
N ARG A 88 1.28 14.88 -4.00
CA ARG A 88 0.83 15.19 -5.36
C ARG A 88 0.53 16.67 -5.52
N ASN A 89 0.84 17.21 -6.69
CA ASN A 89 0.49 18.58 -7.06
C ASN A 89 -0.94 18.65 -7.60
N LEU A 90 -1.56 19.83 -7.44
CA LEU A 90 -2.85 20.10 -8.08
C LEU A 90 -2.71 20.07 -9.60
N TRP A 91 -3.64 19.40 -10.27
CA TRP A 91 -3.65 19.25 -11.70
C TRP A 91 -4.89 19.87 -12.33
N MET A 92 -4.71 20.72 -13.35
CA MET A 92 -5.82 21.48 -13.94
C MET A 92 -6.77 20.61 -14.76
N ASN A 93 -6.26 19.54 -15.39
CA ASN A 93 -7.05 18.61 -16.18
C ASN A 93 -6.81 17.16 -15.76
N PRO A 94 -7.49 16.64 -14.74
CA PRO A 94 -7.30 15.28 -14.24
C PRO A 94 -7.63 14.17 -15.24
N LEU A 95 -8.36 14.47 -16.31
CA LEU A 95 -8.73 13.52 -17.36
C LEU A 95 -7.84 13.65 -18.61
N SER A 96 -6.72 14.36 -18.55
CA SER A 96 -5.83 14.54 -19.70
C SER A 96 -5.14 13.27 -20.16
N ASP A 97 -4.98 12.27 -19.30
CA ASP A 97 -4.29 11.01 -19.60
C ASP A 97 -4.97 9.80 -18.94
N VAL A 98 -6.20 9.51 -19.35
CA VAL A 98 -7.02 8.43 -18.77
C VAL A 98 -6.42 7.04 -19.01
N MET A 99 -5.75 6.83 -20.13
CA MET A 99 -5.13 5.52 -20.41
C MET A 99 -3.88 5.29 -19.56
N GLY A 100 -3.14 6.35 -19.26
CA GLY A 100 -1.88 6.29 -18.51
C GLY A 100 -0.73 5.62 -19.26
N GLY A 101 0.42 5.49 -18.61
CA GLY A 101 1.61 4.86 -19.14
C GLY A 101 1.59 3.33 -19.05
N TRP A 102 1.80 2.64 -20.18
CA TRP A 102 1.88 1.18 -20.24
C TRP A 102 3.32 0.73 -20.44
N GLY A 103 3.85 -0.03 -19.45
CA GLY A 103 5.22 -0.53 -19.47
C GLY A 103 6.23 0.44 -18.86
N ILE A 104 7.50 0.23 -19.20
CA ILE A 104 8.65 1.00 -18.64
C ILE A 104 9.17 2.09 -19.60
N TRP A 105 8.59 2.20 -20.78
CA TRP A 105 8.95 3.20 -21.77
C TRP A 105 7.75 4.05 -22.13
N GLU A 106 7.92 5.35 -22.06
CA GLU A 106 6.95 6.36 -22.43
C GLU A 106 7.51 7.24 -23.55
N THR A 107 6.68 7.59 -24.51
CA THR A 107 7.08 8.52 -25.59
C THR A 107 6.70 9.93 -25.20
N VAL A 108 7.67 10.76 -24.87
CA VAL A 108 7.49 12.17 -24.51
C VAL A 108 8.15 13.03 -25.59
N ASN A 109 7.38 13.87 -26.28
CA ASN A 109 7.87 14.73 -27.37
C ASN A 109 8.61 13.98 -28.49
N GLY A 110 8.23 12.74 -28.79
CA GLY A 110 8.87 11.89 -29.79
C GLY A 110 10.11 11.13 -29.33
N GLU A 111 10.53 11.33 -28.10
CA GLU A 111 11.66 10.59 -27.50
C GLU A 111 11.17 9.52 -26.53
N GLN A 112 11.84 8.35 -26.51
CA GLN A 112 11.57 7.28 -25.58
C GLN A 112 12.20 7.61 -24.23
N LYS A 113 11.37 7.78 -23.20
CA LYS A 113 11.81 8.06 -21.83
C LYS A 113 11.49 6.87 -20.92
N LEU A 114 12.46 6.50 -20.09
CA LEU A 114 12.25 5.47 -19.07
C LEU A 114 11.34 6.00 -17.96
N THR A 115 10.21 5.32 -17.74
CA THR A 115 9.33 5.51 -16.58
C THR A 115 9.40 4.29 -15.65
N THR A 116 9.19 4.48 -14.36
CA THR A 116 9.19 3.41 -13.36
C THR A 116 7.83 3.25 -12.68
N GLU A 117 6.82 4.03 -13.10
CA GLU A 117 5.51 4.12 -12.47
C GLU A 117 4.82 2.76 -12.36
N CYS A 118 4.83 1.97 -13.44
CA CYS A 118 4.23 0.63 -13.44
C CYS A 118 4.86 -0.30 -12.40
N ILE A 119 6.20 -0.25 -12.24
CA ILE A 119 6.93 -1.08 -11.27
C ILE A 119 6.65 -0.58 -9.84
N GLU A 120 6.64 0.73 -9.63
CA GLU A 120 6.36 1.35 -8.34
C GLU A 120 4.94 1.00 -7.85
N ASN A 121 3.94 1.06 -8.73
CA ASN A 121 2.56 0.69 -8.42
C ASN A 121 2.44 -0.79 -8.04
N ILE A 122 3.09 -1.70 -8.78
CA ILE A 122 3.14 -3.12 -8.43
C ILE A 122 3.76 -3.31 -7.06
N ILE A 123 4.97 -2.76 -6.82
CA ILE A 123 5.74 -2.96 -5.58
C ILE A 123 5.00 -2.38 -4.37
N MET A 124 4.34 -1.25 -4.52
CA MET A 124 3.60 -0.59 -3.46
C MET A 124 2.42 -1.44 -2.96
N MET A 125 1.75 -2.16 -3.85
CA MET A 125 0.59 -3.00 -3.52
C MET A 125 0.97 -4.38 -2.96
N LEU A 126 2.20 -4.88 -3.19
CA LEU A 126 2.67 -6.16 -2.66
C LEU A 126 2.51 -6.27 -1.14
N PRO A 127 3.09 -5.37 -0.32
CA PRO A 127 2.96 -5.45 1.13
C PRO A 127 1.52 -5.19 1.61
N PHE A 128 0.77 -4.34 0.94
CA PHE A 128 -0.60 -4.00 1.33
C PHE A 128 -1.49 -5.24 1.35
N THR A 129 -1.61 -5.94 0.24
CA THR A 129 -2.47 -7.12 0.16
C THR A 129 -1.95 -8.29 1.00
N SER A 130 -0.62 -8.47 1.08
CA SER A 130 -0.02 -9.44 2.00
C SER A 130 -0.45 -9.19 3.45
N MET A 131 -0.41 -7.93 3.91
CA MET A 131 -0.82 -7.53 5.26
C MET A 131 -2.33 -7.67 5.47
N VAL A 132 -3.15 -7.32 4.47
CA VAL A 132 -4.61 -7.51 4.55
C VAL A 132 -4.94 -8.98 4.75
N ILE A 133 -4.40 -9.88 3.91
CA ILE A 133 -4.67 -11.32 4.03
C ILE A 133 -4.14 -11.87 5.35
N TRP A 134 -2.94 -11.46 5.79
CA TRP A 134 -2.37 -11.89 7.06
C TRP A 134 -3.22 -11.45 8.26
N THR A 135 -3.77 -10.24 8.21
CA THR A 135 -4.57 -9.68 9.31
C THR A 135 -5.94 -10.35 9.38
N PHE A 136 -6.56 -10.64 8.23
CA PHE A 136 -7.93 -11.17 8.14
C PHE A 136 -7.99 -12.62 7.61
N GLN A 137 -6.92 -13.40 7.82
CA GLN A 137 -6.79 -14.77 7.31
C GLN A 137 -7.98 -15.67 7.67
N GLU A 138 -8.54 -15.53 8.86
CA GLU A 138 -9.69 -16.33 9.33
C GLU A 138 -10.93 -16.13 8.44
N LYS A 139 -11.11 -14.92 7.89
CA LYS A 139 -12.23 -14.58 7.01
C LYS A 139 -12.02 -15.05 5.56
N VAL A 140 -10.76 -15.07 5.10
CA VAL A 140 -10.41 -15.39 3.71
C VAL A 140 -10.22 -16.89 3.51
N GLY A 141 -9.76 -17.60 4.55
CA GLY A 141 -9.41 -19.02 4.50
C GLY A 141 -8.02 -19.26 3.87
N SER A 142 -7.70 -20.54 3.59
CA SER A 142 -6.36 -20.98 3.18
C SER A 142 -6.25 -21.43 1.72
N SER A 143 -7.31 -21.32 0.92
CA SER A 143 -7.29 -21.72 -0.49
C SER A 143 -6.60 -20.66 -1.35
N CYS A 144 -5.63 -21.08 -2.18
CA CYS A 144 -4.90 -20.17 -3.07
C CYS A 144 -5.85 -19.36 -3.99
N LYS A 145 -6.85 -20.02 -4.58
CA LYS A 145 -7.84 -19.35 -5.46
C LYS A 145 -8.64 -18.28 -4.72
N LYS A 146 -9.08 -18.59 -3.48
CA LYS A 146 -9.80 -17.61 -2.65
C LYS A 146 -8.93 -16.44 -2.27
N ILE A 147 -7.69 -16.70 -1.80
CA ILE A 147 -6.71 -15.67 -1.44
C ILE A 147 -6.46 -14.74 -2.63
N LEU A 148 -6.17 -15.30 -3.81
CA LEU A 148 -5.92 -14.53 -5.03
C LEU A 148 -7.13 -13.67 -5.43
N TRP A 149 -8.33 -14.24 -5.40
CA TRP A 149 -9.56 -13.52 -5.72
C TRP A 149 -9.84 -12.36 -4.77
N TYR A 150 -9.77 -12.61 -3.45
CA TYR A 150 -9.97 -11.56 -2.46
C TYR A 150 -8.94 -10.44 -2.56
N SER A 151 -7.68 -10.79 -2.78
CA SER A 151 -6.60 -9.81 -2.90
C SER A 151 -6.74 -8.96 -4.15
N GLY A 152 -7.02 -9.57 -5.29
CA GLY A 152 -7.28 -8.85 -6.54
C GLY A 152 -8.46 -7.90 -6.40
N LYS A 153 -9.57 -8.38 -5.82
CA LYS A 153 -10.76 -7.55 -5.57
C LYS A 153 -10.46 -6.38 -4.62
N ILE A 154 -9.74 -6.62 -3.52
CA ILE A 154 -9.39 -5.59 -2.55
C ILE A 154 -8.44 -4.56 -3.18
N ALA A 155 -7.40 -5.03 -3.89
CA ALA A 155 -6.47 -4.14 -4.57
C ALA A 155 -7.17 -3.29 -5.64
N PHE A 156 -8.07 -3.88 -6.43
CA PHE A 156 -8.87 -3.18 -7.44
C PHE A 156 -9.75 -2.09 -6.80
N ILE A 157 -10.53 -2.46 -5.75
CA ILE A 157 -11.41 -1.50 -5.07
C ILE A 157 -10.58 -0.38 -4.42
N PHE A 158 -9.46 -0.71 -3.78
CA PHE A 158 -8.59 0.26 -3.15
C PHE A 158 -7.96 1.21 -4.19
N SER A 159 -7.46 0.66 -5.30
CA SER A 159 -6.88 1.45 -6.39
C SER A 159 -7.90 2.38 -7.04
N ILE A 160 -9.08 1.88 -7.42
CA ILE A 160 -10.11 2.74 -8.00
C ILE A 160 -10.57 3.83 -7.02
N SER A 161 -10.58 3.54 -5.70
CA SER A 161 -10.88 4.55 -4.68
C SER A 161 -9.83 5.65 -4.64
N ILE A 162 -8.54 5.31 -4.76
CA ILE A 162 -7.45 6.28 -4.86
C ILE A 162 -7.62 7.14 -6.11
N GLU A 163 -7.79 6.53 -7.28
CA GLU A 163 -7.96 7.23 -8.54
C GLU A 163 -9.18 8.18 -8.52
N MET A 164 -10.29 7.74 -7.93
CA MET A 164 -11.48 8.59 -7.76
C MET A 164 -11.21 9.76 -6.81
N LEU A 165 -10.46 9.55 -5.72
CA LEU A 165 -10.05 10.64 -4.81
C LEU A 165 -9.10 11.62 -5.52
N GLN A 166 -8.14 11.13 -6.30
CA GLN A 166 -7.26 11.99 -7.09
C GLN A 166 -8.05 12.83 -8.09
N LEU A 167 -9.02 12.23 -8.79
CA LEU A 167 -9.91 12.93 -9.71
C LEU A 167 -10.72 14.02 -9.00
N LEU A 168 -11.37 13.70 -7.87
CA LEU A 168 -12.20 14.63 -7.11
C LEU A 168 -11.40 15.78 -6.49
N LEU A 169 -10.21 15.49 -5.97
CA LEU A 169 -9.32 16.45 -5.33
C LEU A 169 -8.36 17.14 -6.32
N ARG A 170 -8.39 16.76 -7.59
CA ARG A 170 -7.48 17.24 -8.65
C ARG A 170 -6.00 17.00 -8.32
N LEU A 171 -5.67 15.85 -7.74
CA LEU A 171 -4.34 15.46 -7.32
C LEU A 171 -3.67 14.55 -8.36
N GLY A 172 -3.35 15.08 -9.54
CA GLY A 172 -2.80 14.33 -10.67
C GLY A 172 -3.84 13.94 -11.72
N THR A 173 -3.53 12.94 -12.53
CA THR A 173 -4.39 12.40 -13.60
C THR A 173 -5.00 11.07 -13.17
N PHE A 174 -6.28 10.86 -13.50
CA PHE A 174 -6.92 9.55 -13.37
C PHE A 174 -6.37 8.60 -14.44
N GLN A 175 -5.83 7.45 -14.03
CA GLN A 175 -5.16 6.53 -14.96
C GLN A 175 -5.63 5.08 -14.80
N LEU A 176 -6.07 4.47 -15.91
CA LEU A 176 -6.45 3.06 -15.96
C LEU A 176 -5.24 2.11 -15.79
N SER A 177 -4.07 2.53 -16.27
CA SER A 177 -2.81 1.78 -16.08
C SER A 177 -2.49 1.60 -14.60
N ASP A 178 -2.71 2.61 -13.76
CA ASP A 178 -2.45 2.55 -12.33
C ASP A 178 -3.37 1.53 -11.64
N ILE A 179 -4.67 1.53 -12.00
CA ILE A 179 -5.62 0.54 -11.49
C ILE A 179 -5.18 -0.87 -11.87
N PHE A 180 -4.72 -1.07 -13.10
CA PHE A 180 -4.25 -2.35 -13.57
C PHE A 180 -2.99 -2.82 -12.81
N TYR A 181 -1.94 -2.00 -12.76
CA TYR A 181 -0.67 -2.36 -12.12
C TYR A 181 -0.83 -2.56 -10.61
N ASN A 182 -1.62 -1.74 -9.95
CA ASN A 182 -1.98 -1.90 -8.55
C ASN A 182 -2.70 -3.23 -8.29
N THR A 183 -3.64 -3.60 -9.17
CA THR A 183 -4.37 -4.88 -9.05
C THR A 183 -3.44 -6.08 -9.26
N VAL A 184 -2.55 -6.02 -10.25
CA VAL A 184 -1.51 -7.04 -10.47
C VAL A 184 -0.57 -7.15 -9.26
N GLY A 185 -0.09 -6.02 -8.75
CA GLY A 185 0.73 -5.96 -7.54
C GLY A 185 0.05 -6.59 -6.33
N GLY A 186 -1.24 -6.31 -6.16
CA GLY A 186 -2.06 -6.92 -5.12
C GLY A 186 -2.18 -8.43 -5.24
N ALA A 187 -2.39 -8.94 -6.45
CA ALA A 187 -2.42 -10.38 -6.73
C ALA A 187 -1.07 -11.05 -6.41
N LEU A 188 0.04 -10.43 -6.85
CA LEU A 188 1.39 -10.93 -6.56
C LEU A 188 1.70 -10.94 -5.05
N GLY A 189 1.32 -9.89 -4.31
CA GLY A 189 1.47 -9.83 -2.85
C GLY A 189 0.78 -10.98 -2.14
N SER A 190 -0.41 -11.36 -2.60
CA SER A 190 -1.15 -12.49 -2.04
C SER A 190 -0.49 -13.84 -2.33
N LEU A 191 0.11 -14.00 -3.50
CA LEU A 191 0.88 -15.21 -3.83
C LEU A 191 2.12 -15.35 -2.96
N MET A 192 2.83 -14.25 -2.70
CA MET A 192 3.96 -14.22 -1.74
C MET A 192 3.50 -14.65 -0.34
N TYR A 193 2.39 -14.11 0.14
CA TYR A 193 1.81 -14.50 1.42
C TYR A 193 1.45 -16.00 1.44
N TYR A 194 0.80 -16.50 0.39
CA TYR A 194 0.42 -17.91 0.29
C TYR A 194 1.63 -18.84 0.31
N ALA A 195 2.69 -18.49 -0.43
CA ALA A 195 3.95 -19.23 -0.45
C ALA A 195 4.59 -19.27 0.95
N ALA A 196 4.66 -18.13 1.65
CA ALA A 196 5.19 -18.05 3.00
C ALA A 196 4.36 -18.87 4.02
N MET A 197 3.03 -18.82 3.90
CA MET A 197 2.14 -19.62 4.73
C MET A 197 2.34 -21.13 4.52
N LYS A 198 2.51 -21.55 3.26
CA LYS A 198 2.74 -22.97 2.92
C LYS A 198 4.10 -23.46 3.43
N ALA A 199 5.15 -22.64 3.28
CA ALA A 199 6.49 -22.97 3.78
C ALA A 199 6.50 -23.20 5.31
N ARG A 200 5.76 -22.38 6.08
CA ARG A 200 5.65 -22.54 7.55
C ARG A 200 4.90 -23.80 8.00
N LYS A 201 4.04 -24.37 7.17
CA LYS A 201 3.31 -25.62 7.50
C LYS A 201 4.14 -26.87 7.28
N HIS A 202 5.28 -26.75 6.59
CA HIS A 202 6.21 -27.86 6.32
C HIS A 202 7.41 -27.87 7.28
N GLN A 203 7.50 -26.91 8.20
CA GLN A 203 8.42 -26.87 9.34
C GLN A 203 7.72 -27.32 10.62
#